data_622306e58debbd9c94b9591159a1c222
#
_entry.id   622306e58debbd9c94b9591159a1c222
#
_cell.length_a   1.000
_cell.length_b   1.000
_cell.length_c   1.000
_cell.angle_alpha   90.00
_cell.angle_beta   90.00
_cell.angle_gamma   90.00
#
_symmetry.space_group_name_H-M   'P 1'
#
loop_
_entity.id
_entity.type
_entity.pdbx_description
1 polymer ?
#
loop_
_entity_poly.entity_id
_entity_poly.type
_entity_poly.pdbx_seq_one_letter_code
_entity_poly.pdbx_strand_id
1 'polypeptide(L)'
;MVGKDKWDRLKAWMKQLDIGEHDVVEKFILGSGSGGQKLHKTSSSVYLKHIPSGIEIKCQDSRSREDNRYHARTRLCEKLHASISDEKTKEQQKIEKLKRQKRRRSRRSKQKIANEK
;
A
#
# COMPACT_ATOMS: atom_id res chain seq x y z
N MET A 1 -19.20 -14.97 1.86
CA MET A 1 -19.47 -13.66 2.46
C MET A 1 -18.43 -13.34 3.50
N VAL A 2 -17.90 -12.12 3.46
CA VAL A 2 -16.90 -11.69 4.44
C VAL A 2 -17.58 -11.39 5.76
N GLY A 3 -17.13 -12.02 6.84
CA GLY A 3 -17.71 -11.85 8.15
C GLY A 3 -17.29 -10.58 8.85
N LYS A 4 -18.00 -10.25 9.94
CA LYS A 4 -17.75 -9.06 10.75
C LYS A 4 -16.32 -9.01 11.30
N ASP A 5 -15.78 -10.16 11.73
CA ASP A 5 -14.44 -10.24 12.29
C ASP A 5 -13.36 -9.81 11.29
N LYS A 6 -13.52 -10.20 10.03
CA LYS A 6 -12.60 -9.80 8.97
C LYS A 6 -12.69 -8.30 8.70
N TRP A 7 -13.89 -7.74 8.70
CA TRP A 7 -14.11 -6.30 8.56
C TRP A 7 -13.50 -5.52 9.71
N ASP A 8 -13.63 -6.00 10.93
CA ASP A 8 -13.05 -5.35 12.11
C ASP A 8 -11.53 -5.35 12.04
N ARG A 9 -10.92 -6.45 11.61
CA ARG A 9 -9.47 -6.53 11.40
C ARG A 9 -9.00 -5.58 10.31
N LEU A 10 -9.75 -5.50 9.23
CA LEU A 10 -9.43 -4.57 8.13
C LEU A 10 -9.51 -3.13 8.60
N LYS A 11 -10.55 -2.76 9.33
CA LYS A 11 -10.69 -1.40 9.88
C LYS A 11 -9.54 -1.05 10.83
N ALA A 12 -9.11 -1.99 11.65
CA ALA A 12 -7.97 -1.81 12.53
C ALA A 12 -6.68 -1.58 11.73
N TRP A 13 -6.47 -2.35 10.66
CA TRP A 13 -5.31 -2.18 9.79
C TRP A 13 -5.33 -0.84 9.07
N MET A 14 -6.48 -0.44 8.54
CA MET A 14 -6.66 0.88 7.93
C MET A 14 -6.30 2.00 8.91
N LYS A 15 -6.71 1.86 10.16
CA LYS A 15 -6.40 2.82 11.22
C LYS A 15 -4.89 2.89 11.48
N GLN A 16 -4.21 1.75 11.51
CA GLN A 16 -2.75 1.68 11.67
C GLN A 16 -2.01 2.39 10.52
N LEU A 17 -2.55 2.30 9.32
CA LEU A 17 -1.98 2.94 8.13
C LEU A 17 -2.46 4.39 7.94
N ASP A 18 -3.25 4.90 8.89
CA ASP A 18 -3.83 6.24 8.85
C ASP A 18 -4.72 6.46 7.62
N ILE A 19 -5.46 5.44 7.24
CA ILE A 19 -6.44 5.50 6.16
C ILE A 19 -7.80 5.82 6.76
N GLY A 20 -8.28 7.04 6.57
CA GLY A 20 -9.63 7.44 6.97
C GLY A 20 -10.64 7.17 5.85
N GLU A 21 -11.84 6.77 6.21
CA GLU A 21 -12.91 6.59 5.22
C GLU A 21 -13.22 7.88 4.45
N HIS A 22 -13.04 9.02 5.08
CA HIS A 22 -13.21 10.33 4.43
C HIS A 22 -12.11 10.64 3.40
N ASP A 23 -10.97 9.96 3.47
CA ASP A 23 -9.87 10.11 2.50
C ASP A 23 -10.03 9.18 1.31
N VAL A 24 -11.02 8.30 1.34
CA VAL A 24 -11.25 7.29 0.29
C VAL A 24 -12.51 7.66 -0.49
N VAL A 25 -12.37 7.73 -1.80
CA VAL A 25 -13.51 7.87 -2.71
C VAL A 25 -13.89 6.48 -3.19
N GLU A 26 -15.13 6.10 -2.94
CA GLU A 26 -15.66 4.80 -3.37
C GLU A 26 -16.73 5.00 -4.43
N LYS A 27 -16.61 4.26 -5.53
CA LYS A 27 -17.58 4.27 -6.60
C LYS A 27 -17.95 2.85 -6.98
N PHE A 28 -19.21 2.63 -7.30
CA PHE A 28 -19.68 1.36 -7.81
C PHE A 28 -19.84 1.47 -9.32
N ILE A 29 -19.15 0.60 -10.04
CA ILE A 29 -19.10 0.64 -11.49
C ILE A 29 -19.79 -0.59 -12.03
N LEU A 30 -20.53 -0.41 -13.12
CA LEU A 30 -21.05 -1.55 -13.86
C LEU A 30 -19.89 -2.34 -14.45
N GLY A 31 -19.89 -3.66 -14.20
CA GLY A 31 -18.82 -4.51 -14.72
C GLY A 31 -18.74 -4.43 -16.23
N SER A 32 -17.55 -4.27 -16.78
CA SER A 32 -17.30 -4.24 -18.21
C SER A 32 -17.27 -5.64 -18.84
N GLY A 33 -18.25 -6.48 -18.49
CA GLY A 33 -18.37 -7.80 -19.08
C GLY A 33 -18.95 -7.73 -20.48
N SER A 34 -18.25 -8.24 -21.45
CA SER A 34 -18.74 -8.29 -22.82
C SER A 34 -19.94 -9.23 -22.92
N GLY A 35 -21.06 -8.69 -23.28
CA GLY A 35 -22.21 -9.48 -23.78
C GLY A 35 -23.11 -10.08 -22.73
N GLY A 36 -23.02 -9.71 -21.50
CA GLY A 36 -23.95 -10.19 -20.49
C GLY A 36 -25.00 -9.18 -20.15
N GLN A 37 -26.07 -9.11 -20.92
CA GLN A 37 -27.18 -8.19 -20.64
C GLN A 37 -27.80 -8.39 -19.26
N LYS A 38 -27.76 -9.60 -18.73
CA LYS A 38 -28.31 -9.93 -17.42
C LYS A 38 -27.45 -9.53 -16.26
N LEU A 39 -26.19 -9.22 -16.50
CA LEU A 39 -25.21 -8.91 -15.46
C LEU A 39 -25.19 -7.46 -15.03
N HIS A 40 -25.95 -6.60 -15.71
CA HIS A 40 -25.76 -5.17 -15.57
C HIS A 40 -26.78 -4.47 -14.69
N LYS A 41 -27.69 -5.22 -14.08
CA LYS A 41 -28.69 -4.64 -13.17
C LYS A 41 -28.13 -4.27 -11.81
N THR A 42 -26.99 -4.82 -11.43
CA THR A 42 -26.34 -4.51 -10.14
C THR A 42 -24.86 -4.23 -10.35
N SER A 43 -24.42 -3.06 -9.92
CA SER A 43 -22.98 -2.76 -9.95
C SER A 43 -22.30 -3.44 -8.79
N SER A 44 -21.58 -4.53 -9.07
CA SER A 44 -20.78 -5.24 -8.07
C SER A 44 -19.32 -4.79 -8.06
N SER A 45 -18.85 -4.21 -9.14
CA SER A 45 -17.47 -3.70 -9.23
C SER A 45 -17.30 -2.47 -8.34
N VAL A 46 -16.18 -2.45 -7.61
CA VAL A 46 -15.85 -1.38 -6.68
C VAL A 46 -14.57 -0.68 -7.15
N TYR A 47 -14.63 0.63 -7.20
CA TYR A 47 -13.48 1.49 -7.44
C TYR A 47 -13.20 2.28 -6.17
N LEU A 48 -11.97 2.22 -5.69
CA LEU A 48 -11.50 3.01 -4.54
C LEU A 48 -10.33 3.89 -4.96
N LYS A 49 -10.32 5.12 -4.48
CA LYS A 49 -9.18 6.01 -4.60
C LYS A 49 -8.85 6.59 -3.25
N HIS A 50 -7.63 6.38 -2.81
CA HIS A 50 -7.11 7.01 -1.59
C HIS A 50 -6.46 8.33 -1.97
N ILE A 51 -7.10 9.44 -1.60
CA ILE A 51 -6.70 10.77 -2.05
C ILE A 51 -5.27 11.14 -1.62
N PRO A 52 -4.87 10.96 -0.34
CA PRO A 52 -3.52 11.35 0.09
C PRO A 52 -2.38 10.63 -0.63
N SER A 53 -2.56 9.36 -0.96
CA SER A 53 -1.52 8.55 -1.62
C SER A 53 -1.68 8.51 -3.14
N GLY A 54 -2.87 8.82 -3.65
CA GLY A 54 -3.18 8.71 -5.06
C GLY A 54 -3.37 7.28 -5.56
N ILE A 55 -3.39 6.29 -4.67
CA ILE A 55 -3.56 4.89 -5.04
C ILE A 55 -5.00 4.63 -5.48
N GLU A 56 -5.15 3.99 -6.62
CA GLU A 56 -6.44 3.60 -7.16
C GLU A 56 -6.54 2.08 -7.17
N ILE A 57 -7.69 1.56 -6.71
CA ILE A 57 -7.98 0.13 -6.67
C ILE A 57 -9.29 -0.13 -7.37
N LYS A 58 -9.30 -1.14 -8.23
CA LYS A 58 -10.52 -1.61 -8.89
C LYS A 58 -10.68 -3.10 -8.59
N CYS A 59 -11.84 -3.49 -8.10
CA CYS A 59 -12.10 -4.87 -7.69
C CYS A 59 -13.38 -5.39 -8.27
N GLN A 60 -13.30 -6.54 -8.97
CA GLN A 60 -14.40 -7.26 -9.57
C GLN A 60 -14.35 -8.76 -9.25
N ASP A 61 -13.72 -9.14 -8.16
CA ASP A 61 -13.41 -10.54 -7.88
C ASP A 61 -14.65 -11.36 -7.53
N SER A 62 -15.68 -10.73 -7.01
CA SER A 62 -16.88 -11.41 -6.53
C SER A 62 -18.13 -10.79 -7.14
N ARG A 63 -19.24 -11.56 -7.11
CA ARG A 63 -20.56 -11.05 -7.46
C ARG A 63 -21.15 -10.20 -6.33
N SER A 64 -20.64 -10.35 -5.13
CA SER A 64 -21.07 -9.59 -3.97
C SER A 64 -20.34 -8.26 -3.90
N ARG A 65 -21.10 -7.16 -3.90
CA ARG A 65 -20.56 -5.81 -3.73
C ARG A 65 -19.82 -5.68 -2.42
N GLU A 66 -20.37 -6.22 -1.34
CA GLU A 66 -19.76 -6.17 0.00
C GLU A 66 -18.38 -6.85 0.02
N ASP A 67 -18.27 -8.02 -0.59
CA ASP A 67 -17.00 -8.73 -0.69
C ASP A 67 -15.98 -7.94 -1.51
N ASN A 68 -16.42 -7.33 -2.61
CA ASN A 68 -15.55 -6.49 -3.44
C ASN A 68 -15.08 -5.25 -2.68
N ARG A 69 -15.93 -4.65 -1.85
CA ARG A 69 -15.54 -3.52 -0.99
C ARG A 69 -14.45 -3.94 -0.01
N TYR A 70 -14.59 -5.11 0.59
CA TYR A 70 -13.59 -5.66 1.49
C TYR A 70 -12.27 -5.93 0.77
N HIS A 71 -12.31 -6.60 -0.36
CA HIS A 71 -11.11 -6.91 -1.15
C HIS A 71 -10.42 -5.65 -1.67
N ALA A 72 -11.18 -4.66 -2.10
CA ALA A 72 -10.62 -3.40 -2.57
C ALA A 72 -9.86 -2.68 -1.44
N ARG A 73 -10.44 -2.63 -0.25
CA ARG A 73 -9.79 -2.01 0.91
C ARG A 73 -8.56 -2.78 1.37
N THR A 74 -8.62 -4.11 1.33
CA THR A 74 -7.47 -4.97 1.64
C THR A 74 -6.32 -4.71 0.68
N ARG A 75 -6.59 -4.62 -0.63
CA ARG A 75 -5.59 -4.31 -1.64
C ARG A 75 -4.99 -2.92 -1.45
N LEU A 76 -5.81 -1.94 -1.07
CA LEU A 76 -5.34 -0.60 -0.77
C LEU A 76 -4.35 -0.62 0.41
N CYS A 77 -4.68 -1.32 1.48
CA CYS A 77 -3.81 -1.49 2.63
C CYS A 77 -2.50 -2.16 2.26
N GLU A 78 -2.56 -3.23 1.46
CA GLU A 78 -1.37 -3.95 1.01
C GLU A 78 -0.44 -3.06 0.19
N LYS A 79 -0.99 -2.31 -0.77
CA LYS A 79 -0.20 -1.40 -1.61
C LYS A 79 0.43 -0.28 -0.80
N LEU A 80 -0.33 0.31 0.12
CA LEU A 80 0.18 1.38 0.95
C LEU A 80 1.26 0.87 1.91
N HIS A 81 1.04 -0.30 2.51
CA HIS A 81 2.02 -0.93 3.39
C HIS A 81 3.32 -1.24 2.65
N ALA A 82 3.24 -1.79 1.45
CA ALA A 82 4.41 -2.06 0.62
C ALA A 82 5.16 -0.76 0.27
N SER A 83 4.45 0.30 -0.07
CA SER A 83 5.05 1.60 -0.37
C SER A 83 5.81 2.17 0.84
N ILE A 84 5.23 2.11 2.02
CA ILE A 84 5.87 2.56 3.26
C ILE A 84 7.11 1.72 3.57
N SER A 85 7.01 0.40 3.43
CA SER A 85 8.13 -0.52 3.65
C SER A 85 9.29 -0.25 2.69
N ASP A 86 9.00 0.00 1.42
CA ASP A 86 10.01 0.32 0.42
C ASP A 86 10.72 1.63 0.74
N GLU A 87 10.01 2.65 1.17
CA GLU A 87 10.60 3.93 1.57
C GLU A 87 11.53 3.76 2.77
N LYS A 88 11.11 3.03 3.79
CA LYS A 88 11.93 2.73 4.95
C LYS A 88 13.20 1.98 4.57
N THR A 89 13.07 1.00 3.70
CA THR A 89 14.23 0.21 3.23
C THR A 89 15.23 1.10 2.49
N LYS A 90 14.75 1.98 1.62
CA LYS A 90 15.61 2.93 0.91
C LYS A 90 16.34 3.88 1.85
N GLU A 91 15.65 4.40 2.85
CA GLU A 91 16.27 5.26 3.87
C GLU A 91 17.34 4.52 4.67
N GLN A 92 17.06 3.30 5.09
CA GLN A 92 18.01 2.45 5.79
C GLN A 92 19.25 2.18 4.95
N GLN A 93 19.07 1.88 3.67
CA GLN A 93 20.19 1.69 2.74
C GLN A 93 21.05 2.95 2.60
N LYS A 94 20.44 4.10 2.53
CA LYS A 94 21.16 5.38 2.46
C LYS A 94 21.97 5.62 3.74
N ILE A 95 21.38 5.38 4.90
CA ILE A 95 22.05 5.55 6.19
C ILE A 95 23.25 4.60 6.30
N GLU A 96 23.08 3.34 5.94
CA GLU A 96 24.16 2.35 5.94
C GLU A 96 25.31 2.75 5.00
N LYS A 97 24.97 3.22 3.81
CA LYS A 97 25.97 3.68 2.85
C LYS A 97 26.78 4.84 3.38
N LEU A 98 26.13 5.81 4.02
CA LEU A 98 26.81 6.94 4.65
C LEU A 98 27.70 6.50 5.80
N LYS A 99 27.27 5.58 6.64
CA LYS A 99 28.07 5.01 7.71
C LYS A 99 29.32 4.29 7.18
N ARG A 100 29.18 3.52 6.11
CA ARG A 100 30.31 2.84 5.46
C ARG A 100 31.32 3.84 4.91
N GLN A 101 30.88 4.92 4.29
CA GLN A 101 31.75 5.97 3.79
C GLN A 101 32.53 6.66 4.90
N LYS A 102 31.88 6.96 6.03
CA LYS A 102 32.56 7.52 7.21
C LYS A 102 33.62 6.58 7.77
N ARG A 103 33.33 5.29 7.85
CA ARG A 103 34.30 4.29 8.31
C ARG A 103 35.53 4.23 7.41
N ARG A 104 35.32 4.25 6.08
CA ARG A 104 36.44 4.25 5.11
C ARG A 104 37.32 5.50 5.27
N ARG A 105 36.71 6.66 5.39
CA ARG A 105 37.45 7.91 5.62
C ARG A 105 38.25 7.87 6.90
N SER A 106 37.68 7.38 7.97
CA SER A 106 38.36 7.25 9.26
C SER A 106 39.57 6.31 9.17
N ARG A 107 39.44 5.17 8.49
CA ARG A 107 40.54 4.23 8.28
C ARG A 107 41.66 4.84 7.45
N ARG A 108 41.34 5.55 6.37
CA ARG A 108 42.33 6.24 5.54
C ARG A 108 43.08 7.29 6.31
N SER A 109 42.41 8.08 7.14
CA SER A 109 43.02 9.08 7.98
C SER A 109 44.01 8.46 8.99
N LYS A 110 43.62 7.35 9.61
CA LYS A 110 44.46 6.63 10.55
C LYS A 110 45.72 6.05 9.86
N GLN A 111 45.57 5.49 8.69
CA GLN A 111 46.71 4.97 7.91
C GLN A 111 47.65 6.08 7.48
N LYS A 112 47.13 7.24 7.09
CA LYS A 112 47.94 8.38 6.71
C LYS A 112 48.77 8.89 7.86
N ILE A 113 48.21 8.99 9.04
CA ILE A 113 48.91 9.39 10.26
C ILE A 113 50.00 8.36 10.64
N ALA A 114 49.69 7.06 10.52
CA ALA A 114 50.66 6.01 10.79
C ALA A 114 51.83 6.02 9.82
N ASN A 115 51.62 6.37 8.56
CA ASN A 115 52.68 6.43 7.55
C ASN A 115 53.55 7.69 7.61
N GLU A 116 53.08 8.73 8.27
CA GLU A 116 53.84 9.98 8.47
C GLU A 116 54.82 9.91 9.64
N LYS A 117 54.79 8.84 10.41
CA LYS A 117 55.77 8.58 11.45
C LYS A 117 56.95 7.79 10.89
#